data_3b415e8a1892a9de2a0d3920e7524d6f
#
_entry.id   3b415e8a1892a9de2a0d3920e7524d6f
#
_cell.length_a   1.000
_cell.length_b   1.000
_cell.length_c   1.000
_cell.angle_alpha   90.00
_cell.angle_beta   90.00
_cell.angle_gamma   90.00
#
_symmetry.space_group_name_H-M   'P 1'
#
loop_
_entity.id
_entity.type
_entity.pdbx_description
1 polymer ?
#
loop_
_entity_poly.entity_id
_entity_poly.type
_entity_poly.pdbx_seq_one_letter_code
_entity_poly.pdbx_strand_id
1 'polypeptide(L)'
;MEALILTIIATSIPLLLAATGELIAEKSGILNLGVEGMMLSGAVGALGAVLWLENPYYGIIAGALSGVLMASIFSVFTINFMTNQVATGLGLTIFATGLTGLAGAPVVGKTIPSLPKIEIFLLSDIPLFGSILFKQDFVAYFSIAIIIFISFFLK
;
A
#
# COMPACT_ATOMS: atom_id res chain seq x y z
N MET A 1 13.42 -20.98 7.85
CA MET A 1 13.88 -20.24 6.67
C MET A 1 12.70 -19.82 5.79
N GLU A 2 11.82 -20.73 5.38
CA GLU A 2 10.65 -20.45 4.54
C GLU A 2 9.72 -19.38 5.12
N ALA A 3 9.32 -19.49 6.38
CA ALA A 3 8.47 -18.50 7.04
C ALA A 3 9.08 -17.08 7.05
N LEU A 4 10.40 -16.97 7.19
CA LEU A 4 11.09 -15.68 7.15
C LEU A 4 11.04 -15.08 5.76
N ILE A 5 11.25 -15.87 4.71
CA ILE A 5 11.16 -15.40 3.32
C ILE A 5 9.73 -14.94 2.99
N LEU A 6 8.72 -15.72 3.39
CA LEU A 6 7.31 -15.35 3.20
C LEU A 6 6.97 -14.03 3.89
N THR A 7 7.46 -13.82 5.12
CA THR A 7 7.26 -12.55 5.84
C THR A 7 7.93 -11.37 5.12
N ILE A 8 9.17 -11.55 4.63
CA ILE A 8 9.87 -10.51 3.86
C ILE A 8 9.09 -10.15 2.60
N ILE A 9 8.60 -11.14 1.86
CA ILE A 9 7.79 -10.90 0.65
C ILE A 9 6.54 -10.12 1.02
N ALA A 10 5.76 -10.58 2.00
CA ALA A 10 4.51 -9.94 2.39
C ALA A 10 4.71 -8.48 2.84
N THR A 11 5.77 -8.19 3.61
CA THR A 11 6.08 -6.82 4.06
C THR A 11 6.64 -5.93 2.96
N SER A 12 7.24 -6.51 1.92
CA SER A 12 7.79 -5.76 0.78
C SER A 12 6.71 -5.29 -0.20
N ILE A 13 5.57 -5.95 -0.28
CA ILE A 13 4.50 -5.64 -1.25
C ILE A 13 3.99 -4.20 -1.11
N PRO A 14 3.61 -3.69 0.08
CA PRO A 14 3.17 -2.31 0.23
C PRO A 14 4.25 -1.29 -0.16
N LEU A 15 5.51 -1.59 0.18
CA LEU A 15 6.65 -0.73 -0.15
C LEU A 15 6.89 -0.68 -1.67
N LEU A 16 6.77 -1.81 -2.36
CA LEU A 16 6.89 -1.89 -3.82
C LEU A 16 5.79 -1.09 -4.52
N LEU A 17 4.55 -1.20 -4.05
CA LEU A 17 3.43 -0.42 -4.60
C LEU A 17 3.62 1.08 -4.37
N ALA A 18 4.04 1.48 -3.17
CA ALA A 18 4.33 2.87 -2.84
C ALA A 18 5.48 3.43 -3.70
N ALA A 19 6.60 2.72 -3.80
CA ALA A 19 7.73 3.10 -4.64
C ALA A 19 7.36 3.20 -6.12
N THR A 20 6.47 2.32 -6.60
CA THR A 20 6.00 2.37 -7.98
C THR A 20 5.13 3.61 -8.23
N GLY A 21 4.27 3.98 -7.26
CA GLY A 21 3.49 5.22 -7.32
C GLY A 21 4.37 6.46 -7.30
N GLU A 22 5.40 6.48 -6.45
CA GLU A 22 6.36 7.58 -6.38
C GLU A 22 7.17 7.72 -7.66
N LEU A 23 7.59 6.61 -8.27
CA LEU A 23 8.28 6.62 -9.56
C LEU A 23 7.47 7.32 -10.66
N ILE A 24 6.14 7.12 -10.67
CA ILE A 24 5.25 7.80 -11.63
C ILE A 24 5.20 9.30 -11.34
N ALA A 25 5.09 9.68 -10.07
CA ALA A 25 5.07 11.08 -9.64
C ALA A 25 6.38 11.79 -10.01
N GLU A 26 7.52 11.18 -9.72
CA GLU A 26 8.85 11.72 -10.06
C GLU A 26 9.05 11.86 -11.58
N LYS A 27 8.61 10.88 -12.36
CA LYS A 27 8.63 10.97 -13.83
C LYS A 27 7.77 12.13 -14.36
N SER A 28 6.75 12.52 -13.62
CA SER A 28 5.89 13.68 -13.93
C SER A 28 6.46 15.01 -13.38
N GLY A 29 7.62 14.99 -12.75
CA GLY A 29 8.29 16.18 -12.18
C GLY A 29 7.80 16.56 -10.78
N ILE A 30 7.10 15.66 -10.09
CA ILE A 30 6.57 15.89 -8.74
C ILE A 30 7.33 15.00 -7.75
N LEU A 31 8.02 15.63 -6.78
CA LEU A 31 8.68 14.93 -5.68
C LEU A 31 7.73 14.86 -4.47
N ASN A 32 7.27 13.66 -4.15
CA ASN A 32 6.27 13.45 -3.10
C ASN A 32 6.89 12.79 -1.85
N LEU A 33 7.35 13.60 -0.89
CA LEU A 33 7.82 13.10 0.42
C LEU A 33 6.67 12.81 1.40
N GLY A 34 5.42 12.87 0.95
CA GLY A 34 4.23 12.54 1.74
C GLY A 34 3.79 11.08 1.65
N VAL A 35 4.53 10.25 0.92
CA VAL A 35 4.18 8.84 0.64
C VAL A 35 4.01 8.02 1.91
N GLU A 36 4.83 8.22 2.93
CA GLU A 36 4.69 7.53 4.23
C GLU A 36 3.36 7.87 4.91
N GLY A 37 2.96 9.15 4.89
CA GLY A 37 1.68 9.59 5.43
C GLY A 37 0.48 8.98 4.66
N MET A 38 0.60 8.85 3.34
CA MET A 38 -0.40 8.19 2.49
C MET A 38 -0.51 6.69 2.82
N MET A 39 0.61 6.01 3.03
CA MET A 39 0.64 4.60 3.44
C MET A 39 0.01 4.39 4.81
N LEU A 40 0.34 5.23 5.80
CA LEU A 40 -0.25 5.17 7.14
C LEU A 40 -1.77 5.38 7.10
N SER A 41 -2.22 6.37 6.35
CA SER A 41 -3.66 6.65 6.17
C SER A 41 -4.37 5.47 5.49
N GLY A 42 -3.75 4.91 4.46
CA GLY A 42 -4.24 3.70 3.79
C GLY A 42 -4.36 2.52 4.74
N ALA A 43 -3.33 2.27 5.57
CA ALA A 43 -3.32 1.17 6.53
C ALA A 43 -4.43 1.30 7.58
N VAL A 44 -4.63 2.49 8.16
CA VAL A 44 -5.67 2.72 9.17
C VAL A 44 -7.07 2.68 8.53
N GLY A 45 -7.24 3.24 7.33
CA GLY A 45 -8.49 3.15 6.58
C GLY A 45 -8.87 1.72 6.23
N ALA A 46 -7.89 0.92 5.78
CA ALA A 46 -8.08 -0.50 5.51
C ALA A 46 -8.48 -1.28 6.77
N LEU A 47 -7.72 -1.11 7.85
CA LEU A 47 -7.98 -1.78 9.12
C LEU A 47 -9.37 -1.45 9.67
N GLY A 48 -9.75 -0.16 9.66
CA GLY A 48 -11.06 0.29 10.10
C GLY A 48 -12.20 -0.34 9.30
N ALA A 49 -12.07 -0.38 7.98
CA ALA A 49 -13.09 -0.98 7.10
C ALA A 49 -13.22 -2.49 7.31
N VAL A 50 -12.11 -3.22 7.46
CA VAL A 50 -12.15 -4.67 7.72
C VAL A 50 -12.80 -4.98 9.06
N LEU A 51 -12.49 -4.20 10.10
CA LEU A 51 -13.09 -4.39 11.43
C LEU A 51 -14.61 -4.10 11.46
N TRP A 52 -15.07 -3.18 10.62
CA TRP A 52 -16.48 -2.80 10.58
C TRP A 52 -17.32 -3.68 9.66
N LEU A 53 -16.74 -4.11 8.53
CA LEU A 53 -17.44 -4.87 7.49
C LEU A 53 -17.10 -6.37 7.51
N GLU A 54 -16.16 -6.79 8.37
CA GLU A 54 -15.72 -8.18 8.55
C GLU A 54 -15.25 -8.87 7.25
N ASN A 55 -14.82 -8.08 6.27
CA ASN A 55 -14.41 -8.60 4.97
C ASN A 55 -13.11 -7.90 4.50
N PRO A 56 -12.01 -8.65 4.27
CA PRO A 56 -10.71 -8.10 3.91
C PRO A 56 -10.69 -7.37 2.55
N TYR A 57 -11.60 -7.68 1.63
CA TYR A 57 -11.66 -7.00 0.34
C TYR A 57 -12.09 -5.54 0.46
N TYR A 58 -12.98 -5.22 1.40
CA TYR A 58 -13.32 -3.82 1.69
C TYR A 58 -12.15 -3.04 2.29
N GLY A 59 -11.24 -3.73 2.98
CA GLY A 59 -9.98 -3.13 3.43
C GLY A 59 -9.12 -2.63 2.28
N ILE A 60 -9.01 -3.40 1.19
CA ILE A 60 -8.24 -2.98 0.01
C ILE A 60 -8.83 -1.70 -0.58
N ILE A 61 -10.16 -1.67 -0.76
CA ILE A 61 -10.85 -0.51 -1.33
C ILE A 61 -10.72 0.71 -0.42
N ALA A 62 -10.98 0.56 0.87
CA ALA A 62 -10.91 1.65 1.83
C ALA A 62 -9.49 2.18 2.01
N GLY A 63 -8.49 1.28 2.01
CA GLY A 63 -7.08 1.65 2.04
C GLY A 63 -6.68 2.46 0.81
N ALA A 64 -7.07 2.01 -0.38
CA ALA A 64 -6.83 2.73 -1.62
C ALA A 64 -7.51 4.11 -1.62
N LEU A 65 -8.76 4.21 -1.21
CA LEU A 65 -9.49 5.48 -1.14
C LEU A 65 -8.86 6.45 -0.13
N SER A 66 -8.41 5.95 1.03
CA SER A 66 -7.71 6.76 2.04
C SER A 66 -6.38 7.30 1.50
N GLY A 67 -5.62 6.47 0.79
CA GLY A 67 -4.39 6.89 0.12
C GLY A 67 -4.65 7.93 -0.96
N VAL A 68 -5.66 7.73 -1.81
CA VAL A 68 -6.08 8.70 -2.87
C VAL A 68 -6.52 10.02 -2.24
N LEU A 69 -7.22 10.00 -1.11
CA LEU A 69 -7.64 11.22 -0.42
C LEU A 69 -6.42 12.03 0.04
N MET A 70 -5.43 11.39 0.67
CA MET A 70 -4.18 12.06 1.07
C MET A 70 -3.37 12.56 -0.13
N ALA A 71 -3.29 11.76 -1.20
CA ALA A 71 -2.64 12.17 -2.45
C ALA A 71 -3.34 13.37 -3.11
N SER A 72 -4.68 13.43 -3.02
CA SER A 72 -5.46 14.58 -3.52
C SER A 72 -5.15 15.86 -2.74
N ILE A 73 -5.03 15.78 -1.42
CA ILE A 73 -4.62 16.92 -0.59
C ILE A 73 -3.23 17.41 -1.03
N PHE A 74 -2.26 16.50 -1.13
CA PHE A 74 -0.91 16.82 -1.61
C PHE A 74 -0.95 17.51 -2.98
N SER A 75 -1.70 16.96 -3.92
CA SER A 75 -1.84 17.43 -5.29
C SER A 75 -2.44 18.85 -5.34
N VAL A 76 -3.47 19.14 -4.56
CA VAL A 76 -4.07 20.46 -4.46
C VAL A 76 -3.05 21.50 -4.02
N PHE A 77 -2.26 21.22 -2.99
CA PHE A 77 -1.25 22.15 -2.52
C PHE A 77 -0.11 22.32 -3.52
N THR A 78 0.41 21.24 -4.09
CA THR A 78 1.59 21.30 -4.96
C THR A 78 1.27 21.78 -6.37
N ILE A 79 0.12 21.41 -6.93
CA ILE A 79 -0.24 21.74 -8.31
C ILE A 79 -1.06 23.05 -8.36
N ASN A 80 -2.11 23.17 -7.55
CA ASN A 80 -3.01 24.32 -7.63
C ASN A 80 -2.43 25.55 -6.90
N PHE A 81 -1.87 25.35 -5.71
CA PHE A 81 -1.25 26.43 -4.94
C PHE A 81 0.26 26.61 -5.19
N MET A 82 0.86 25.75 -6.02
CA MET A 82 2.28 25.81 -6.38
C MET A 82 3.22 25.90 -5.16
N THR A 83 2.85 25.23 -4.07
CA THR A 83 3.66 25.20 -2.84
C THR A 83 4.93 24.36 -3.02
N ASN A 84 5.89 24.53 -2.13
CA ASN A 84 7.10 23.70 -2.14
C ASN A 84 6.74 22.24 -1.88
N GLN A 85 7.05 21.37 -2.84
CA GLN A 85 6.70 19.94 -2.83
C GLN A 85 7.27 19.20 -1.62
N VAL A 86 8.53 19.47 -1.27
CA VAL A 86 9.22 18.86 -0.13
C VAL A 86 8.55 19.23 1.19
N ALA A 87 8.33 20.55 1.40
CA ALA A 87 7.69 21.02 2.63
C ALA A 87 6.25 20.53 2.76
N THR A 88 5.50 20.52 1.66
CA THR A 88 4.12 20.01 1.62
C THR A 88 4.07 18.51 1.94
N GLY A 89 4.96 17.71 1.33
CA GLY A 89 5.05 16.26 1.58
C GLY A 89 5.37 15.93 3.03
N LEU A 90 6.39 16.58 3.59
CA LEU A 90 6.77 16.40 5.01
C LEU A 90 5.65 16.84 5.95
N GLY A 91 5.01 18.00 5.68
CA GLY A 91 3.86 18.48 6.44
C GLY A 91 2.71 17.49 6.39
N LEU A 92 2.41 16.91 5.21
CA LEU A 92 1.37 15.89 5.05
C LEU A 92 1.70 14.61 5.84
N THR A 93 2.96 14.17 5.85
CA THR A 93 3.38 13.00 6.62
C THR A 93 3.18 13.23 8.13
N ILE A 94 3.57 14.40 8.66
CA ILE A 94 3.35 14.76 10.08
C ILE A 94 1.85 14.80 10.39
N PHE A 95 1.05 15.44 9.54
CA PHE A 95 -0.41 15.50 9.69
C PHE A 95 -1.03 14.10 9.67
N ALA A 96 -0.67 13.28 8.68
CA ALA A 96 -1.19 11.92 8.55
C ALA A 96 -0.79 11.04 9.73
N THR A 97 0.43 11.16 10.25
CA THR A 97 0.89 10.44 11.43
C THR A 97 0.05 10.79 12.65
N GLY A 98 -0.21 12.09 12.88
CA GLY A 98 -1.08 12.54 13.99
C GLY A 98 -2.52 12.04 13.82
N LEU A 99 -3.10 12.19 12.62
CA LEU A 99 -4.45 11.76 12.30
C LEU A 99 -4.64 10.25 12.46
N THR A 100 -3.69 9.47 11.91
CA THR A 100 -3.74 8.00 11.98
C THR A 100 -3.45 7.47 13.37
N GLY A 101 -2.60 8.14 14.15
CA GLY A 101 -2.39 7.85 15.56
C GLY A 101 -3.67 7.99 16.37
N LEU A 102 -4.44 9.07 16.14
CA LEU A 102 -5.71 9.30 16.81
C LEU A 102 -6.81 8.33 16.32
N ALA A 103 -6.99 8.22 15.01
CA ALA A 103 -8.01 7.35 14.41
C ALA A 103 -7.73 5.86 14.62
N GLY A 104 -6.45 5.47 14.65
CA GLY A 104 -6.00 4.10 14.84
C GLY A 104 -6.03 3.63 16.31
N ALA A 105 -5.99 4.55 17.28
CA ALA A 105 -5.92 4.21 18.70
C ALA A 105 -6.97 3.17 19.14
N PRO A 106 -8.27 3.25 18.77
CA PRO A 106 -9.29 2.29 19.19
C PRO A 106 -9.18 0.91 18.52
N VAL A 107 -8.37 0.77 17.49
CA VAL A 107 -8.24 -0.47 16.69
C VAL A 107 -6.89 -1.15 16.87
N VAL A 108 -5.96 -0.55 17.59
CA VAL A 108 -4.67 -1.14 17.92
C VAL A 108 -4.84 -2.47 18.64
N GLY A 109 -4.10 -3.49 18.22
CA GLY A 109 -4.14 -4.83 18.82
C GLY A 109 -5.31 -5.70 18.40
N LYS A 110 -6.24 -5.20 17.57
CA LYS A 110 -7.32 -6.03 17.03
C LYS A 110 -6.80 -6.89 15.89
N THR A 111 -7.22 -8.15 15.87
CA THR A 111 -6.94 -9.08 14.77
C THR A 111 -8.00 -8.98 13.69
N ILE A 112 -7.58 -9.06 12.45
CA ILE A 112 -8.46 -9.05 11.27
C ILE A 112 -8.31 -10.36 10.48
N PRO A 113 -9.35 -10.80 9.76
CA PRO A 113 -9.22 -11.93 8.85
C PRO A 113 -8.19 -11.59 7.75
N SER A 114 -7.31 -12.56 7.48
CA SER A 114 -6.34 -12.45 6.39
C SER A 114 -7.00 -12.66 5.04
N LEU A 115 -6.41 -12.08 4.00
CA LEU A 115 -6.79 -12.39 2.62
C LEU A 115 -6.56 -13.87 2.31
N PRO A 116 -7.46 -14.53 1.58
CA PRO A 116 -7.26 -15.91 1.15
C PRO A 116 -6.06 -16.01 0.23
N LYS A 117 -5.23 -17.04 0.45
CA LYS A 117 -4.12 -17.36 -0.44
C LYS A 117 -4.65 -18.00 -1.72
N ILE A 118 -4.10 -17.57 -2.85
CA ILE A 118 -4.40 -18.14 -4.15
C ILE A 118 -3.35 -19.21 -4.44
N GLU A 119 -3.77 -20.47 -4.48
CA GLU A 119 -2.92 -21.59 -4.86
C GLU A 119 -3.00 -21.82 -6.38
N ILE A 120 -1.86 -21.67 -7.06
CA ILE A 120 -1.80 -21.95 -8.49
C ILE A 120 -1.56 -23.46 -8.66
N PHE A 121 -2.59 -24.14 -9.19
CA PHE A 121 -2.59 -25.58 -9.39
C PHE A 121 -1.31 -26.05 -10.11
N LEU A 122 -0.74 -27.16 -9.68
CA LEU A 122 0.51 -27.78 -10.18
C LEU A 122 1.81 -27.04 -9.83
N LEU A 123 1.84 -25.71 -9.73
CA LEU A 123 3.05 -24.93 -9.44
C LEU A 123 3.25 -24.73 -7.94
N SER A 124 2.17 -24.78 -7.16
CA SER A 124 2.21 -24.65 -5.69
C SER A 124 2.83 -25.86 -4.97
N ASP A 125 2.94 -27.02 -5.63
CA ASP A 125 3.46 -28.27 -5.06
C ASP A 125 4.98 -28.45 -5.25
N ILE A 126 5.63 -27.51 -5.94
CA ILE A 126 7.08 -27.52 -6.11
C ILE A 126 7.75 -27.26 -4.74
N PRO A 127 8.59 -28.17 -4.24
CA PRO A 127 9.24 -27.99 -2.94
C PRO A 127 10.10 -26.72 -2.92
N LEU A 128 10.00 -25.93 -1.87
CA LEU A 128 10.66 -24.65 -1.60
C LEU A 128 10.13 -23.46 -2.43
N PHE A 129 10.01 -23.58 -3.75
CA PHE A 129 9.59 -22.48 -4.64
C PHE A 129 8.07 -22.35 -4.76
N GLY A 130 7.34 -23.46 -4.63
CA GLY A 130 5.90 -23.49 -4.77
C GLY A 130 5.19 -22.64 -3.72
N SER A 131 5.54 -22.83 -2.47
CA SER A 131 4.96 -22.06 -1.35
C SER A 131 5.35 -20.59 -1.37
N ILE A 132 6.56 -20.27 -1.82
CA ILE A 132 7.10 -18.90 -1.83
C ILE A 132 6.52 -18.06 -2.97
N LEU A 133 6.38 -18.62 -4.16
CA LEU A 133 5.99 -17.87 -5.36
C LEU A 133 4.52 -18.07 -5.75
N PHE A 134 3.94 -19.25 -5.47
CA PHE A 134 2.65 -19.66 -6.02
C PHE A 134 1.56 -19.86 -4.95
N LYS A 135 1.82 -19.48 -3.67
CA LYS A 135 0.84 -19.44 -2.57
C LYS A 135 0.78 -18.05 -1.92
N GLN A 136 0.65 -17.02 -2.76
CA GLN A 136 0.53 -15.64 -2.30
C GLN A 136 -0.92 -15.16 -2.33
N ASP A 137 -1.20 -14.04 -1.69
CA ASP A 137 -2.52 -13.42 -1.73
C ASP A 137 -2.75 -12.63 -3.05
N PHE A 138 -3.99 -12.19 -3.25
CA PHE A 138 -4.38 -11.41 -4.42
C PHE A 138 -3.53 -10.13 -4.58
N VAL A 139 -3.21 -9.45 -3.47
CA VAL A 139 -2.48 -8.16 -3.50
C VAL A 139 -1.05 -8.36 -4.00
N ALA A 140 -0.41 -9.50 -3.66
CA ALA A 140 0.92 -9.84 -4.14
C ALA A 140 0.97 -9.98 -5.67
N TYR A 141 0.06 -10.78 -6.24
CA TYR A 141 0.01 -10.94 -7.70
C TYR A 141 -0.38 -9.66 -8.42
N PHE A 142 -1.34 -8.91 -7.85
CA PHE A 142 -1.75 -7.63 -8.38
C PHE A 142 -0.60 -6.60 -8.39
N SER A 143 0.22 -6.56 -7.33
CA SER A 143 1.39 -5.68 -7.27
C SER A 143 2.42 -6.00 -8.34
N ILE A 144 2.71 -7.28 -8.56
CA ILE A 144 3.63 -7.72 -9.62
C ILE A 144 3.09 -7.31 -11.00
N ALA A 145 1.80 -7.54 -11.25
CA ALA A 145 1.15 -7.16 -12.51
C ALA A 145 1.23 -5.65 -12.77
N ILE A 146 0.95 -4.82 -11.75
CA ILE A 146 1.07 -3.36 -11.84
C ILE A 146 2.51 -2.93 -12.15
N ILE A 147 3.50 -3.48 -11.46
CA ILE A 147 4.92 -3.13 -11.66
C ILE A 147 5.34 -3.44 -13.10
N ILE A 148 4.97 -4.61 -13.63
CA ILE A 148 5.26 -4.99 -15.01
C ILE A 148 4.58 -4.02 -15.99
N PHE A 149 3.29 -3.72 -15.77
CA PHE A 149 2.53 -2.81 -16.60
C PHE A 149 3.15 -1.40 -16.63
N ILE A 150 3.47 -0.86 -15.46
CA ILE A 150 4.08 0.47 -15.33
C ILE A 150 5.49 0.50 -15.94
N SER A 151 6.29 -0.54 -15.73
CA SER A 151 7.61 -0.66 -16.35
C SER A 151 7.55 -0.64 -17.88
N PHE A 152 6.51 -1.23 -18.46
CA PHE A 152 6.27 -1.16 -19.90
C PHE A 152 5.79 0.21 -20.36
N PHE A 153 4.93 0.85 -19.57
CA PHE A 153 4.35 2.16 -19.89
C PHE A 153 5.35 3.32 -19.75
N LEU A 154 6.34 3.20 -18.85
CA LEU A 154 7.35 4.23 -18.61
C LEU A 154 8.59 4.14 -19.54
N LYS A 155 8.63 3.17 -20.43
CA LYS A 155 9.64 3.08 -21.50
C LYS A 155 9.33 4.05 -22.64
#